data_704fd03c1ce2abeadaf8cb36cdf42a7d
#
_entry.id   704fd03c1ce2abeadaf8cb36cdf42a7d
#
_cell.length_a   1.000
_cell.length_b   1.000
_cell.length_c   1.000
_cell.angle_alpha   90.00
_cell.angle_beta   90.00
_cell.angle_gamma   90.00
#
_symmetry.space_group_name_H-M   'P 1'
#
loop_
_entity.id
_entity.type
_entity.pdbx_description
1 polymer ?
#
loop_
_entity_poly.entity_id
_entity_poly.type
_entity_poly.pdbx_seq_one_letter_code
_entity_poly.pdbx_strand_id
1 'polypeptide(L)'
;YKGESTVKSSYRYVHTFYQAMELFFNKHYSHYSLLLKLPIKLAIWGRAMLAYIGNQFKHRQENSQILYPINCIVIGNSEATKQVQAILAEHYGNCRHTYIDGNHQSQPQGHHTQGIDLSSYDTVVYDTGAYSYGTILELLSHEGTKRLRLGTYSTDTQILITDGAIHHYSK
;
A
#
# COMPACT_ATOMS: atom_id res chain seq x y z
N TYR A 1 6.02 -14.79 -25.79
CA TYR A 1 4.70 -15.19 -25.24
C TYR A 1 4.38 -14.24 -24.10
N LYS A 2 3.47 -13.32 -24.34
CA LYS A 2 2.94 -12.41 -23.32
C LYS A 2 1.99 -13.20 -22.42
N GLY A 3 2.29 -13.30 -21.13
CA GLY A 3 1.37 -13.74 -20.10
C GLY A 3 0.24 -12.74 -19.95
N GLU A 4 -0.89 -12.99 -20.55
CA GLU A 4 -2.11 -12.23 -20.33
C GLU A 4 -2.57 -12.40 -18.89
N SER A 5 -2.86 -11.27 -18.29
CA SER A 5 -3.33 -11.07 -16.92
C SER A 5 -4.44 -12.05 -16.52
N THR A 6 -4.12 -12.95 -15.63
CA THR A 6 -4.93 -14.10 -15.18
C THR A 6 -6.18 -13.72 -14.36
N VAL A 7 -6.42 -12.44 -14.09
CA VAL A 7 -7.50 -12.01 -13.18
C VAL A 7 -8.87 -12.01 -13.84
N LYS A 8 -8.97 -11.68 -15.13
CA LYS A 8 -10.26 -11.75 -15.88
C LYS A 8 -10.61 -13.16 -16.36
N SER A 9 -9.63 -14.04 -16.56
CA SER A 9 -9.87 -15.43 -16.98
C SER A 9 -10.28 -16.34 -15.81
N SER A 10 -9.94 -15.97 -14.57
CA SER A 10 -10.23 -16.77 -13.37
C SER A 10 -11.74 -16.97 -13.16
N TYR A 11 -12.55 -15.93 -13.38
CA TYR A 11 -14.00 -16.03 -13.23
C TYR A 11 -14.62 -16.94 -14.30
N ARG A 12 -14.19 -16.82 -15.56
CA ARG A 12 -14.67 -17.68 -16.66
C ARG A 12 -14.25 -19.14 -16.46
N TYR A 13 -13.03 -19.39 -16.01
CA TYR A 13 -12.55 -20.73 -15.72
C TYR A 13 -13.36 -21.39 -14.59
N VAL A 14 -13.57 -20.67 -13.51
CA VAL A 14 -14.37 -21.12 -12.36
C VAL A 14 -15.81 -21.40 -12.79
N HIS A 15 -16.41 -20.53 -13.57
CA HIS A 15 -17.78 -20.70 -14.06
C HIS A 15 -17.90 -21.94 -14.98
N THR A 16 -16.99 -22.10 -15.94
CA THR A 16 -16.97 -23.26 -16.85
C THR A 16 -16.73 -24.57 -16.09
N PHE A 17 -15.85 -24.56 -15.10
CA PHE A 17 -15.60 -25.72 -14.25
C PHE A 17 -16.85 -26.12 -13.46
N TYR A 18 -17.58 -25.18 -12.89
CA TYR A 18 -18.83 -25.47 -12.18
C TYR A 18 -19.94 -25.94 -13.12
N GLN A 19 -20.05 -25.41 -14.34
CA GLN A 19 -20.99 -25.92 -15.34
C GLN A 19 -20.66 -27.36 -15.74
N ALA A 20 -19.40 -27.68 -15.96
CA ALA A 20 -18.96 -29.04 -16.26
C ALA A 20 -19.26 -30.02 -15.11
N MET A 21 -19.03 -29.60 -13.87
CA MET A 21 -19.37 -30.36 -12.66
C MET A 21 -20.90 -30.57 -12.54
N GLU A 22 -21.70 -29.55 -12.81
CA GLU A 22 -23.17 -29.67 -12.76
C GLU A 22 -23.70 -30.66 -13.81
N LEU A 23 -23.16 -30.64 -15.02
CA LEU A 23 -23.48 -31.60 -16.07
C LEU A 23 -23.08 -33.03 -15.68
N PHE A 24 -21.92 -33.21 -15.10
CA PHE A 24 -21.44 -34.51 -14.63
C PHE A 24 -22.34 -35.08 -13.53
N PHE A 25 -22.67 -34.25 -12.53
CA PHE A 25 -23.57 -34.67 -11.44
C PHE A 25 -25.01 -34.98 -11.93
N ASN A 26 -25.53 -34.21 -12.89
CA ASN A 26 -26.85 -34.48 -13.46
C ASN A 26 -26.91 -35.80 -14.22
N LYS A 27 -25.80 -36.18 -14.89
CA LYS A 27 -25.72 -37.41 -15.67
C LYS A 27 -25.50 -38.66 -14.82
N HIS A 28 -24.69 -38.58 -13.78
CA HIS A 28 -24.30 -39.77 -13.00
C HIS A 28 -24.97 -39.94 -11.65
N TYR A 29 -25.57 -38.89 -11.10
CA TYR A 29 -26.13 -38.90 -9.75
C TYR A 29 -27.55 -38.33 -9.67
N SER A 30 -28.41 -38.66 -10.65
CA SER A 30 -29.79 -38.12 -10.73
C SER A 30 -30.66 -38.45 -9.52
N HIS A 31 -30.40 -39.56 -8.82
CA HIS A 31 -31.17 -39.99 -7.65
C HIS A 31 -30.76 -39.35 -6.31
N TYR A 32 -29.55 -38.78 -6.21
CA TYR A 32 -29.04 -38.10 -5.00
C TYR A 32 -29.09 -36.58 -5.11
N SER A 33 -29.91 -36.06 -6.03
CA SER A 33 -29.71 -34.71 -6.58
C SER A 33 -30.00 -33.55 -5.62
N LEU A 34 -30.89 -33.70 -4.67
CA LEU A 34 -31.29 -32.57 -3.79
C LEU A 34 -30.38 -32.39 -2.58
N LEU A 35 -29.97 -33.48 -1.93
CA LEU A 35 -29.14 -33.42 -0.71
C LEU A 35 -27.71 -32.99 -0.98
N LEU A 36 -27.15 -33.26 -2.18
CA LEU A 36 -25.80 -32.86 -2.57
C LEU A 36 -25.75 -31.51 -3.29
N LYS A 37 -26.81 -31.14 -4.04
CA LYS A 37 -26.86 -29.86 -4.76
C LYS A 37 -27.01 -28.64 -3.84
N LEU A 38 -27.75 -28.80 -2.72
CA LEU A 38 -27.97 -27.72 -1.76
C LEU A 38 -26.70 -27.24 -1.06
N PRO A 39 -25.85 -28.10 -0.46
CA PRO A 39 -24.64 -27.63 0.21
C PRO A 39 -23.61 -27.06 -0.77
N ILE A 40 -23.52 -27.56 -2.01
CA ILE A 40 -22.62 -27.03 -3.03
C ILE A 40 -23.06 -25.64 -3.49
N LYS A 41 -24.35 -25.45 -3.74
CA LYS A 41 -24.90 -24.11 -4.07
C LYS A 41 -24.73 -23.14 -2.91
N LEU A 42 -25.02 -23.57 -1.67
CA LEU A 42 -24.80 -22.75 -0.47
C LEU A 42 -23.33 -22.38 -0.25
N ALA A 43 -22.38 -23.27 -0.50
CA ALA A 43 -20.96 -22.99 -0.40
C ALA A 43 -20.49 -21.97 -1.46
N ILE A 44 -20.99 -22.09 -2.70
CA ILE A 44 -20.69 -21.15 -3.78
C ILE A 44 -21.26 -19.77 -3.48
N TRP A 45 -22.52 -19.69 -3.06
CA TRP A 45 -23.18 -18.43 -2.70
C TRP A 45 -22.57 -17.81 -1.44
N GLY A 46 -22.26 -18.62 -0.43
CA GLY A 46 -21.59 -18.16 0.80
C GLY A 46 -20.22 -17.57 0.52
N ARG A 47 -19.41 -18.22 -0.34
CA ARG A 47 -18.10 -17.70 -0.72
C ARG A 47 -18.20 -16.43 -1.59
N ALA A 48 -19.15 -16.36 -2.51
CA ALA A 48 -19.42 -15.16 -3.29
C ALA A 48 -19.90 -14.00 -2.41
N MET A 49 -20.75 -14.28 -1.43
CA MET A 49 -21.24 -13.28 -0.47
C MET A 49 -20.12 -12.81 0.46
N LEU A 50 -19.27 -13.70 0.97
CA LEU A 50 -18.11 -13.35 1.78
C LEU A 50 -17.07 -12.53 0.98
N ALA A 51 -16.85 -12.85 -0.30
CA ALA A 51 -15.98 -12.07 -1.18
C ALA A 51 -16.58 -10.69 -1.47
N TYR A 52 -17.88 -10.59 -1.67
CA TYR A 52 -18.57 -9.31 -1.87
C TYR A 52 -18.54 -8.44 -0.62
N ILE A 53 -18.81 -9.01 0.55
CA ILE A 53 -18.74 -8.33 1.84
C ILE A 53 -17.28 -7.93 2.14
N GLY A 54 -16.32 -8.84 1.94
CA GLY A 54 -14.89 -8.56 2.11
C GLY A 54 -14.38 -7.43 1.21
N ASN A 55 -14.88 -7.36 -0.03
CA ASN A 55 -14.53 -6.29 -0.97
C ASN A 55 -15.19 -4.95 -0.59
N GLN A 56 -16.42 -4.97 -0.05
CA GLN A 56 -17.07 -3.78 0.50
C GLN A 56 -16.33 -3.25 1.74
N PHE A 57 -15.86 -4.13 2.61
CA PHE A 57 -15.05 -3.73 3.77
C PHE A 57 -13.67 -3.24 3.36
N LYS A 58 -13.04 -3.82 2.34
CA LYS A 58 -11.76 -3.40 1.81
C LYS A 58 -11.85 -2.03 1.13
N HIS A 59 -12.91 -1.77 0.35
CA HIS A 59 -13.17 -0.45 -0.26
C HIS A 59 -13.50 0.63 0.78
N ARG A 60 -14.06 0.23 1.93
CA ARG A 60 -14.33 1.17 3.03
C ARG A 60 -13.07 1.48 3.83
N GLN A 61 -12.09 0.57 3.82
CA GLN A 61 -10.79 0.78 4.44
C GLN A 61 -9.84 1.61 3.57
N GLU A 62 -9.96 1.55 2.24
CA GLU A 62 -9.20 2.41 1.32
C GLU A 62 -9.72 3.87 1.31
N ASN A 63 -11.00 4.09 1.62
CA ASN A 63 -11.58 5.44 1.78
C ASN A 63 -11.54 5.98 3.22
N SER A 64 -11.11 5.20 4.18
CA SER A 64 -10.62 5.74 5.42
C SER A 64 -9.23 6.31 5.09
N GLN A 65 -9.17 7.54 4.62
CA GLN A 65 -8.01 8.38 4.90
C GLN A 65 -7.82 8.23 6.40
N ILE A 66 -6.88 7.38 6.77
CA ILE A 66 -6.41 7.28 8.13
C ILE A 66 -5.74 8.62 8.35
N LEU A 67 -6.51 9.58 8.82
CA LEU A 67 -6.06 10.87 9.26
C LEU A 67 -5.33 10.67 10.60
N TYR A 68 -4.34 9.77 10.58
CA TYR A 68 -3.39 9.69 11.66
C TYR A 68 -2.46 10.89 11.52
N PRO A 69 -2.29 11.68 12.57
CA PRO A 69 -1.22 12.65 12.58
C PRO A 69 0.09 11.91 12.25
N ILE A 70 0.67 12.21 11.12
CA ILE A 70 1.94 11.65 10.71
C ILE A 70 3.02 12.57 11.24
N ASN A 71 3.72 12.14 12.29
CA ASN A 71 4.94 12.82 12.70
C ASN A 71 6.07 12.33 11.80
N CYS A 72 6.59 13.19 10.94
CA CYS A 72 7.59 12.76 9.98
C CYS A 72 8.85 13.61 9.95
N ILE A 73 9.95 12.96 9.58
CA ILE A 73 11.21 13.57 9.20
C ILE A 73 11.30 13.52 7.68
N VAL A 74 11.55 14.65 7.06
CA VAL A 74 11.74 14.77 5.60
C VAL A 74 13.19 15.12 5.33
N ILE A 75 13.85 14.32 4.48
CA ILE A 75 15.26 14.47 4.18
C ILE A 75 15.45 14.50 2.67
N GLY A 76 16.03 15.57 2.17
CA GLY A 76 16.26 15.75 0.74
C GLY A 76 16.80 17.11 0.40
N ASN A 77 16.87 17.41 -0.88
CA ASN A 77 17.26 18.72 -1.37
C ASN A 77 16.22 19.78 -0.98
N SER A 78 16.66 21.03 -0.90
CA SER A 78 15.82 22.17 -0.48
C SER A 78 14.54 22.33 -1.30
N GLU A 79 14.56 22.00 -2.59
CA GLU A 79 13.36 22.01 -3.43
C GLU A 79 12.40 20.89 -3.07
N ALA A 80 12.89 19.67 -2.94
CA ALA A 80 12.08 18.50 -2.55
C ALA A 80 11.46 18.70 -1.18
N THR A 81 12.19 19.18 -0.20
CA THR A 81 11.69 19.44 1.15
C THR A 81 10.57 20.48 1.16
N LYS A 82 10.67 21.55 0.36
CA LYS A 82 9.58 22.55 0.22
C LYS A 82 8.32 21.97 -0.42
N GLN A 83 8.48 21.15 -1.47
CA GLN A 83 7.35 20.53 -2.14
C GLN A 83 6.65 19.52 -1.23
N VAL A 84 7.41 18.69 -0.52
CA VAL A 84 6.87 17.76 0.48
C VAL A 84 6.19 18.51 1.61
N GLN A 85 6.76 19.65 2.06
CA GLN A 85 6.14 20.50 3.08
C GLN A 85 4.76 20.99 2.63
N ALA A 86 4.61 21.42 1.40
CA ALA A 86 3.33 21.86 0.88
C ALA A 86 2.30 20.70 0.85
N ILE A 87 2.70 19.51 0.37
CA ILE A 87 1.85 18.33 0.38
C ILE A 87 1.40 17.96 1.80
N LEU A 88 2.36 17.94 2.73
CA LEU A 88 2.06 17.55 4.12
C LEU A 88 1.18 18.59 4.83
N ALA A 89 1.36 19.88 4.56
CA ALA A 89 0.52 20.94 5.10
C ALA A 89 -0.92 20.85 4.58
N GLU A 90 -1.11 20.50 3.31
CA GLU A 90 -2.42 20.33 2.70
C GLU A 90 -3.16 19.11 3.25
N HIS A 91 -2.47 17.97 3.37
CA HIS A 91 -3.12 16.70 3.71
C HIS A 91 -3.02 16.33 5.20
N TYR A 92 -2.03 16.86 5.93
CA TYR A 92 -1.70 16.46 7.31
C TYR A 92 -1.40 17.66 8.23
N GLY A 93 -2.15 18.75 8.09
CA GLY A 93 -1.87 20.07 8.67
C GLY A 93 -1.59 20.16 10.18
N ASN A 94 -1.93 19.14 10.98
CA ASN A 94 -1.74 19.14 12.44
C ASN A 94 -0.58 18.24 12.90
N CYS A 95 0.34 17.87 12.02
CA CYS A 95 1.39 16.91 12.29
C CYS A 95 2.72 17.61 12.55
N ARG A 96 3.59 16.97 13.33
CA ARG A 96 4.95 17.44 13.55
C ARG A 96 5.83 17.03 12.37
N HIS A 97 6.39 18.01 11.69
CA HIS A 97 7.31 17.78 10.58
C HIS A 97 8.67 18.40 10.90
N THR A 98 9.73 17.64 10.68
CA THR A 98 11.12 18.12 10.73
C THR A 98 11.74 17.96 9.35
N TYR A 99 12.36 19.01 8.84
CA TYR A 99 12.96 19.04 7.53
C TYR A 99 14.49 19.10 7.67
N ILE A 100 15.18 18.19 6.97
CA ILE A 100 16.62 18.15 6.91
C ILE A 100 17.01 18.40 5.45
N ASP A 101 17.59 19.57 5.21
CA ASP A 101 18.12 19.91 3.87
C ASP A 101 19.47 19.24 3.69
N GLY A 102 19.58 18.37 2.70
CA GLY A 102 20.79 17.64 2.43
C GLY A 102 20.62 16.49 1.44
N ASN A 103 21.74 15.89 1.10
CA ASN A 103 21.83 14.73 0.24
C ASN A 103 22.83 13.72 0.84
N HIS A 104 23.03 12.59 0.17
CA HIS A 104 23.94 11.55 0.64
C HIS A 104 25.38 12.06 0.92
N GLN A 105 25.85 13.09 0.23
CA GLN A 105 27.20 13.65 0.45
C GLN A 105 27.26 14.58 1.66
N SER A 106 26.26 15.46 1.82
CA SER A 106 26.22 16.46 2.91
C SER A 106 25.65 15.89 4.21
N GLN A 107 24.72 14.93 4.13
CA GLN A 107 24.07 14.27 5.26
C GLN A 107 24.08 12.74 5.09
N PRO A 108 25.26 12.09 5.14
CA PRO A 108 25.37 10.64 4.92
C PRO A 108 24.65 9.82 5.99
N GLN A 109 24.39 10.38 7.17
CA GLN A 109 23.68 9.73 8.27
C GLN A 109 22.16 9.78 8.12
N GLY A 110 21.63 10.53 7.13
CA GLY A 110 20.21 10.61 6.88
C GLY A 110 19.40 11.00 8.12
N HIS A 111 18.43 10.19 8.49
CA HIS A 111 17.58 10.42 9.67
C HIS A 111 18.28 10.16 11.02
N HIS A 112 19.48 9.58 11.00
CA HIS A 112 20.30 9.39 12.21
C HIS A 112 21.12 10.62 12.58
N THR A 113 20.86 11.77 11.97
CA THR A 113 21.56 13.03 12.28
C THR A 113 21.51 13.33 13.77
N GLN A 114 22.64 13.68 14.36
CA GLN A 114 22.77 13.91 15.79
C GLN A 114 21.79 14.96 16.30
N GLY A 115 21.18 14.68 17.45
CA GLY A 115 20.26 15.59 18.14
C GLY A 115 18.79 15.44 17.77
N ILE A 116 18.43 14.54 16.87
CA ILE A 116 17.01 14.25 16.55
C ILE A 116 16.54 13.06 17.39
N ASP A 117 15.53 13.29 18.21
CA ASP A 117 14.85 12.22 18.94
C ASP A 117 13.87 11.49 18.00
N LEU A 118 14.32 10.36 17.46
CA LEU A 118 13.53 9.51 16.55
C LEU A 118 12.29 8.90 17.22
N SER A 119 12.21 8.87 18.54
CA SER A 119 11.08 8.29 19.26
C SER A 119 9.79 9.08 19.07
N SER A 120 9.90 10.35 18.71
CA SER A 120 8.77 11.25 18.47
C SER A 120 8.25 11.20 17.03
N TYR A 121 8.89 10.44 16.14
CA TYR A 121 8.52 10.30 14.74
C TYR A 121 8.11 8.87 14.41
N ASP A 122 7.18 8.73 13.49
CA ASP A 122 6.67 7.46 13.01
C ASP A 122 6.97 7.20 11.52
N THR A 123 7.35 8.24 10.78
CA THR A 123 7.63 8.16 9.34
C THR A 123 8.87 8.96 8.99
N VAL A 124 9.71 8.41 8.11
CA VAL A 124 10.81 9.14 7.45
C VAL A 124 10.56 9.21 5.96
N VAL A 125 10.66 10.39 5.39
CA VAL A 125 10.50 10.64 3.96
C VAL A 125 11.86 10.99 3.35
N TYR A 126 12.26 10.27 2.33
CA TYR A 126 13.49 10.52 1.59
C TYR A 126 13.22 11.04 0.19
N ASP A 127 13.97 12.06 -0.21
CA ASP A 127 14.07 12.48 -1.61
C ASP A 127 14.93 11.47 -2.40
N THR A 128 14.32 10.80 -3.37
CA THR A 128 14.98 9.80 -4.22
C THR A 128 15.98 10.41 -5.22
N GLY A 129 15.91 11.72 -5.44
CA GLY A 129 16.92 12.47 -6.19
C GLY A 129 18.18 12.76 -5.39
N ALA A 130 18.06 12.82 -4.05
CA ALA A 130 19.18 13.11 -3.14
C ALA A 130 19.82 11.84 -2.56
N TYR A 131 19.07 10.75 -2.43
CA TYR A 131 19.48 9.47 -1.86
C TYR A 131 19.10 8.32 -2.77
N SER A 132 20.04 7.40 -3.04
CA SER A 132 19.73 6.17 -3.75
C SER A 132 18.87 5.23 -2.88
N TYR A 133 18.04 4.40 -3.49
CA TYR A 133 17.26 3.39 -2.76
C TYR A 133 18.14 2.45 -1.93
N GLY A 134 19.34 2.09 -2.41
CA GLY A 134 20.30 1.29 -1.66
C GLY A 134 20.70 1.96 -0.34
N THR A 135 21.05 3.24 -0.40
CA THR A 135 21.41 4.06 0.78
C THR A 135 20.23 4.20 1.75
N ILE A 136 19.01 4.44 1.24
CA ILE A 136 17.80 4.55 2.06
C ILE A 136 17.56 3.24 2.83
N LEU A 137 17.64 2.10 2.15
CA LEU A 137 17.42 0.80 2.77
C LEU A 137 18.52 0.45 3.78
N GLU A 138 19.78 0.83 3.51
CA GLU A 138 20.89 0.66 4.45
C GLU A 138 20.64 1.47 5.72
N LEU A 139 20.28 2.75 5.61
CA LEU A 139 19.96 3.61 6.76
C LEU A 139 18.80 3.05 7.59
N LEU A 140 17.75 2.56 6.94
CA LEU A 140 16.61 1.96 7.63
C LEU A 140 16.93 0.62 8.30
N SER A 141 17.90 -0.13 7.78
CA SER A 141 18.31 -1.42 8.37
C SER A 141 18.85 -1.29 9.79
N HIS A 142 19.33 -0.12 10.17
CA HIS A 142 19.84 0.18 11.51
C HIS A 142 18.74 0.44 12.55
N GLU A 143 17.48 0.60 12.14
CA GLU A 143 16.36 0.90 13.05
C GLU A 143 15.88 -0.30 13.89
N GLY A 144 16.30 -1.50 13.57
CA GLY A 144 16.17 -2.78 14.29
C GLY A 144 14.83 -3.10 14.96
N THR A 145 14.33 -2.26 15.84
CA THR A 145 13.11 -2.48 16.64
C THR A 145 12.09 -1.36 16.52
N LYS A 146 12.47 -0.21 15.99
CA LYS A 146 11.55 0.92 15.83
C LYS A 146 10.73 0.75 14.55
N ARG A 147 9.44 0.98 14.67
CA ARG A 147 8.50 0.94 13.55
C ARG A 147 8.50 2.27 12.78
N LEU A 148 9.68 2.73 12.37
CA LEU A 148 9.78 3.89 11.50
C LEU A 148 9.35 3.48 10.09
N ARG A 149 8.28 4.11 9.58
CA ARG A 149 7.75 3.83 8.24
C ARG A 149 8.51 4.64 7.21
N LEU A 150 8.67 4.07 6.02
CA LEU A 150 9.34 4.74 4.91
C LEU A 150 8.32 5.46 4.03
N GLY A 151 8.57 6.73 3.76
CA GLY A 151 8.02 7.47 2.63
C GLY A 151 9.12 7.83 1.64
N THR A 152 8.77 7.98 0.38
CA THR A 152 9.69 8.45 -0.67
C THR A 152 9.06 9.56 -1.47
N TYR A 153 9.85 10.56 -1.80
CA TYR A 153 9.46 11.64 -2.68
C TYR A 153 10.38 11.70 -3.90
N SER A 154 9.83 11.94 -5.06
CA SER A 154 10.58 12.15 -6.29
C SER A 154 10.26 13.52 -6.86
N THR A 155 11.27 14.36 -7.01
CA THR A 155 11.15 15.70 -7.60
C THR A 155 10.75 15.63 -9.07
N ASP A 156 11.23 14.60 -9.80
CA ASP A 156 10.93 14.42 -11.23
C ASP A 156 9.46 14.14 -11.49
N THR A 157 8.86 13.28 -10.68
CA THR A 157 7.45 12.89 -10.81
C THR A 157 6.52 13.72 -9.94
N GLN A 158 7.07 14.48 -8.99
CA GLN A 158 6.32 15.27 -8.00
C GLN A 158 5.35 14.42 -7.17
N ILE A 159 5.75 13.19 -6.87
CA ILE A 159 4.92 12.22 -6.13
C ILE A 159 5.56 11.91 -4.79
N LEU A 160 4.76 12.05 -3.74
CA LEU A 160 5.03 11.56 -2.39
C LEU A 160 4.30 10.23 -2.19
N ILE A 161 5.04 9.18 -1.87
CA ILE A 161 4.52 7.86 -1.55
C ILE A 161 4.79 7.60 -0.07
N THR A 162 3.74 7.27 0.67
CA THR A 162 3.81 6.80 2.06
C THR A 162 3.17 5.42 2.18
N ASP A 163 3.21 4.80 3.33
CA ASP A 163 2.58 3.50 3.58
C ASP A 163 1.05 3.52 3.47
N GLY A 164 0.42 4.68 3.60
CA GLY A 164 -1.03 4.82 3.57
C GLY A 164 -1.58 5.56 2.35
N ALA A 165 -0.76 6.30 1.60
CA ALA A 165 -1.25 7.17 0.54
C ALA A 165 -0.20 7.55 -0.50
N ILE A 166 -0.69 7.97 -1.67
CA ILE A 166 0.10 8.57 -2.74
C ILE A 166 -0.44 9.97 -2.97
N HIS A 167 0.42 10.96 -2.83
CA HIS A 167 0.08 12.36 -3.01
C HIS A 167 0.87 12.97 -4.16
N HIS A 168 0.21 13.80 -4.95
CA HIS A 168 0.85 14.58 -6.00
C HIS A 168 1.04 16.02 -5.54
N TYR A 169 2.20 16.60 -5.83
CA TYR A 169 2.40 18.03 -5.65
C TYR A 169 1.61 18.77 -6.72
N SER A 170 0.62 19.53 -6.30
CA SER A 170 -0.18 20.42 -7.17
C SER A 170 0.31 21.85 -6.98
N LYS A 171 0.72 22.49 -8.08
CA LYS A 171 1.08 23.92 -8.08
C LYS A 171 -0.15 24.78 -8.01
#